data_f652c112d17f3911a194a2d06aca0a67
#
_entry.id   f652c112d17f3911a194a2d06aca0a67
#
_cell.length_a   1.000
_cell.length_b   1.000
_cell.length_c   1.000
_cell.angle_alpha   90.00
_cell.angle_beta   90.00
_cell.angle_gamma   90.00
#
_symmetry.space_group_name_H-M   'P 1'
#
loop_
_entity.id
_entity.type
_entity.pdbx_description
1 polymer ?
#
loop_
_entity_poly.entity_id
_entity_poly.type
_entity_poly.pdbx_seq_one_letter_code
_entity_poly.pdbx_strand_id
1 'polypeptide(L)'
;MDRRDFLKSVVTGLGAVAAGPILSALKPARAAAAERPNVILVLTDDQGYGDVSGHGNPVLKTPHIDALRKQSHRFTDFHVAPMCTPTRGQLLTGRDALANGATFVCQGRSMMRHDLPTMAEVFAAGGYRTGHFGKWHLGDSYPHRPQDRGFQETVSHGAWGITSIADYYGNDYYDDTYRHNGRRETYKGYCTDVWFDLAMTYMRTCQAKGEPFFVYLPTNCPHSPHWVAEQYSAPYNRKGVPAPFFGQIANIDENVGKLVAMLDATNLAENTVLIFMTDNGTVRGDRIFNAGMRGKKCQLWEGGHRVPCYIRWPAGNLGTPRDIDELTGCQDLLPTLIALCGLKPPRDWRPDGTSLAGLLRSSDAQLPDRMLVVQYGANPKRGNATVMWKKWRLVNDKQLFNVRTDPHQDKDVATEHPDIVKRMQAHYAAWWARVQPQFQETRYIHLGSDKANPIMLYSSDWQGAYADNFGNLAAGNGIGAWHVIVERAGTYEITLRRWAPEADTALDAPLVGPRGKGKAVPIVAARVRIGDADVAKPAPSGATSVSFTVPLKAGKTRLETWFHNRNGKALCSAYYTSVERKAPDGNAAMTTGEQRRFA
;
A
#
# COMPACT_ATOMS: atom_id res chain seq x y z
N MET A 1 -40.30 30.92 -6.78
CA MET A 1 -40.03 31.59 -8.06
C MET A 1 -39.80 30.51 -9.10
N ASP A 2 -40.72 30.54 -10.10
CA ASP A 2 -40.91 29.41 -11.04
C ASP A 2 -39.93 29.51 -12.22
N ARG A 3 -39.53 28.39 -12.74
CA ARG A 3 -38.53 28.19 -13.81
C ARG A 3 -38.93 28.83 -15.17
N ARG A 4 -40.04 29.55 -15.25
CA ARG A 4 -40.58 30.14 -16.48
C ARG A 4 -40.25 31.60 -16.73
N ASP A 5 -39.67 32.32 -15.72
CA ASP A 5 -39.46 33.77 -15.83
C ASP A 5 -38.05 34.16 -16.29
N PHE A 6 -37.14 33.18 -16.51
CA PHE A 6 -35.77 33.48 -16.95
C PHE A 6 -35.57 33.53 -18.47
N LEU A 7 -36.61 33.25 -19.27
CA LEU A 7 -36.47 33.10 -20.73
C LEU A 7 -37.11 34.24 -21.56
N LYS A 8 -37.45 35.37 -20.96
CA LYS A 8 -38.17 36.48 -21.69
C LYS A 8 -37.44 37.81 -21.79
N SER A 9 -36.12 37.86 -21.60
CA SER A 9 -35.41 39.16 -21.63
C SER A 9 -34.20 39.19 -22.56
N VAL A 10 -34.29 38.68 -23.77
CA VAL A 10 -33.29 39.00 -24.82
C VAL A 10 -33.96 38.98 -26.18
N VAL A 11 -34.66 40.06 -26.52
CA VAL A 11 -34.85 40.53 -27.93
C VAL A 11 -35.24 42.00 -27.84
N THR A 12 -34.38 42.89 -28.22
CA THR A 12 -34.59 44.12 -29.02
C THR A 12 -33.42 45.07 -28.84
N GLY A 13 -32.76 45.42 -29.95
CA GLY A 13 -31.74 46.47 -29.97
C GLY A 13 -30.86 46.41 -31.23
N LEU A 14 -31.45 46.54 -32.42
CA LEU A 14 -30.69 46.85 -33.64
C LEU A 14 -30.27 48.34 -33.61
N GLY A 15 -28.97 48.60 -33.71
CA GLY A 15 -28.38 49.90 -33.96
C GLY A 15 -27.13 49.76 -34.79
N ALA A 16 -27.17 50.20 -36.04
CA ALA A 16 -26.04 50.22 -36.97
C ALA A 16 -25.06 51.33 -36.63
N VAL A 17 -23.74 51.01 -36.56
CA VAL A 17 -22.68 52.02 -36.74
C VAL A 17 -21.39 51.35 -37.29
N ALA A 18 -20.94 51.90 -38.42
CA ALA A 18 -19.59 52.17 -38.94
C ALA A 18 -18.46 51.14 -38.79
N ALA A 19 -17.97 50.69 -39.94
CA ALA A 19 -16.71 49.97 -40.13
C ALA A 19 -15.47 50.84 -39.85
N GLY A 20 -14.67 50.45 -38.86
CA GLY A 20 -13.28 50.89 -38.69
C GLY A 20 -12.37 49.63 -38.67
N PRO A 21 -11.13 49.68 -39.19
CA PRO A 21 -10.29 48.51 -39.25
C PRO A 21 -9.79 48.17 -37.86
N ILE A 22 -10.33 47.08 -37.30
CA ILE A 22 -9.79 46.49 -36.07
C ILE A 22 -8.53 45.70 -36.45
N LEU A 23 -7.35 46.30 -36.19
CA LEU A 23 -6.12 45.54 -36.05
C LEU A 23 -6.33 44.53 -34.91
N SER A 24 -6.64 43.30 -35.27
CA SER A 24 -6.60 42.15 -34.36
C SER A 24 -5.15 41.96 -33.92
N ALA A 25 -4.79 42.49 -32.77
CA ALA A 25 -3.59 42.06 -32.08
C ALA A 25 -3.71 40.56 -31.81
N LEU A 26 -3.12 39.75 -32.66
CA LEU A 26 -2.85 38.35 -32.39
C LEU A 26 -2.01 38.32 -31.10
N LYS A 27 -2.66 38.04 -29.97
CA LYS A 27 -1.93 37.60 -28.78
C LYS A 27 -1.09 36.42 -29.22
N PRO A 28 0.24 36.45 -29.00
CA PRO A 28 1.04 35.25 -29.30
C PRO A 28 0.39 34.07 -28.58
N ALA A 29 0.03 33.04 -29.30
CA ALA A 29 -0.40 31.79 -28.73
C ALA A 29 0.70 31.39 -27.76
N ARG A 30 0.42 31.51 -26.47
CA ARG A 30 1.28 30.98 -25.41
C ARG A 30 1.38 29.50 -25.77
N ALA A 31 2.56 29.05 -26.22
CA ALA A 31 2.80 27.64 -26.45
C ALA A 31 2.24 26.92 -25.24
N ALA A 32 1.20 26.13 -25.43
CA ALA A 32 0.59 25.37 -24.36
C ALA A 32 1.72 24.55 -23.76
N ALA A 33 2.10 24.88 -22.53
CA ALA A 33 3.00 24.03 -21.77
C ALA A 33 2.35 22.65 -21.84
N ALA A 34 3.08 21.64 -22.38
CA ALA A 34 2.54 20.31 -22.54
C ALA A 34 1.83 19.93 -21.23
N GLU A 35 0.53 19.67 -21.34
CA GLU A 35 -0.27 19.36 -20.15
C GLU A 35 0.39 18.17 -19.44
N ARG A 36 0.65 18.34 -18.14
CA ARG A 36 1.25 17.30 -17.31
C ARG A 36 0.35 16.06 -17.34
N PRO A 37 0.88 14.86 -17.61
CA PRO A 37 0.04 13.66 -17.65
C PRO A 37 -0.53 13.35 -16.27
N ASN A 38 -1.76 12.87 -16.22
CA ASN A 38 -2.27 12.20 -15.03
C ASN A 38 -1.56 10.86 -14.85
N VAL A 39 -1.52 10.36 -13.62
CA VAL A 39 -0.92 9.06 -13.31
C VAL A 39 -1.88 8.24 -12.46
N ILE A 40 -2.14 7.02 -12.90
CA ILE A 40 -2.93 6.02 -12.17
C ILE A 40 -2.08 4.77 -12.03
N LEU A 41 -1.91 4.30 -10.79
CA LEU A 41 -1.21 3.07 -10.48
C LEU A 41 -2.17 2.11 -9.79
N VAL A 42 -2.64 1.10 -10.52
CA VAL A 42 -3.46 0.00 -10.02
C VAL A 42 -2.52 -1.11 -9.55
N LEU A 43 -2.66 -1.51 -8.28
CA LEU A 43 -1.86 -2.57 -7.67
C LEU A 43 -2.79 -3.62 -7.06
N THR A 44 -2.76 -4.85 -7.54
CA THR A 44 -3.54 -5.94 -6.93
C THR A 44 -2.70 -6.72 -5.91
N ASP A 45 -3.38 -7.37 -4.95
CA ASP A 45 -2.76 -8.06 -3.82
C ASP A 45 -2.85 -9.58 -3.99
N ASP A 46 -1.71 -10.28 -3.99
CA ASP A 46 -1.65 -11.76 -4.10
C ASP A 46 -2.04 -12.35 -5.47
N GLN A 47 -2.11 -11.54 -6.52
CA GLN A 47 -2.32 -12.00 -7.89
C GLN A 47 -0.97 -12.25 -8.58
N GLY A 48 -0.68 -13.48 -8.94
CA GLY A 48 0.58 -13.83 -9.60
C GLY A 48 0.60 -13.57 -11.09
N TYR A 49 1.78 -13.72 -11.71
CA TYR A 49 1.97 -13.59 -13.15
C TYR A 49 1.05 -14.51 -13.97
N GLY A 50 0.83 -15.73 -13.49
CA GLY A 50 -0.07 -16.71 -14.11
C GLY A 50 -1.56 -16.45 -13.92
N ASP A 51 -1.94 -15.49 -13.07
CA ASP A 51 -3.34 -15.19 -12.76
C ASP A 51 -3.91 -14.08 -13.68
N VAL A 52 -3.55 -14.15 -14.94
CA VAL A 52 -4.05 -13.31 -16.05
C VAL A 52 -4.29 -14.20 -17.27
N SER A 53 -5.48 -14.14 -17.89
CA SER A 53 -5.78 -15.00 -19.06
C SER A 53 -4.86 -14.73 -20.25
N GLY A 54 -4.50 -13.47 -20.49
CA GLY A 54 -3.56 -13.08 -21.54
C GLY A 54 -2.13 -13.56 -21.36
N HIS A 55 -1.79 -14.15 -20.21
CA HIS A 55 -0.51 -14.82 -19.97
C HIS A 55 -0.58 -16.35 -20.19
N GLY A 56 -1.74 -16.87 -20.60
CA GLY A 56 -1.93 -18.29 -20.90
C GLY A 56 -2.70 -19.07 -19.84
N ASN A 57 -3.30 -18.43 -18.84
CA ASN A 57 -4.13 -19.13 -17.85
C ASN A 57 -5.31 -19.82 -18.55
N PRO A 58 -5.43 -21.18 -18.45
CA PRO A 58 -6.44 -21.92 -19.22
C PRO A 58 -7.85 -21.81 -18.63
N VAL A 59 -7.97 -21.30 -17.41
CA VAL A 59 -9.22 -21.31 -16.64
C VAL A 59 -9.75 -19.92 -16.37
N LEU A 60 -8.93 -19.07 -15.79
CA LEU A 60 -9.28 -17.69 -15.42
C LEU A 60 -9.53 -16.84 -16.66
N LYS A 61 -10.52 -15.96 -16.59
CA LYS A 61 -10.85 -14.98 -17.63
C LYS A 61 -10.66 -13.57 -17.11
N THR A 62 -9.84 -12.78 -17.80
CA THR A 62 -9.54 -11.38 -17.49
C THR A 62 -9.57 -10.51 -18.74
N PRO A 63 -10.74 -10.42 -19.44
CA PRO A 63 -10.84 -9.79 -20.75
C PRO A 63 -10.45 -8.32 -20.75
N HIS A 64 -10.74 -7.57 -19.68
CA HIS A 64 -10.42 -6.14 -19.57
C HIS A 64 -8.93 -5.89 -19.29
N ILE A 65 -8.33 -6.67 -18.39
CA ILE A 65 -6.88 -6.65 -18.15
C ILE A 65 -6.13 -7.08 -19.42
N ASP A 66 -6.64 -8.07 -20.16
CA ASP A 66 -6.06 -8.50 -21.43
C ASP A 66 -6.16 -7.42 -22.52
N ALA A 67 -7.27 -6.67 -22.57
CA ALA A 67 -7.43 -5.53 -23.47
C ALA A 67 -6.45 -4.41 -23.12
N LEU A 68 -6.31 -4.08 -21.83
CA LEU A 68 -5.32 -3.10 -21.35
C LEU A 68 -3.89 -3.54 -21.71
N ARG A 69 -3.55 -4.82 -21.48
CA ARG A 69 -2.25 -5.40 -21.84
C ARG A 69 -1.90 -5.18 -23.30
N LYS A 70 -2.87 -5.41 -24.22
CA LYS A 70 -2.67 -5.22 -25.66
C LYS A 70 -2.38 -3.76 -26.06
N GLN A 71 -2.82 -2.80 -25.25
CA GLN A 71 -2.63 -1.36 -25.46
C GLN A 71 -1.43 -0.81 -24.68
N SER A 72 -0.65 -1.65 -24.01
CA SER A 72 0.40 -1.26 -23.08
C SER A 72 1.77 -1.81 -23.50
N HIS A 73 2.83 -1.12 -23.09
CA HIS A 73 4.14 -1.76 -22.96
C HIS A 73 4.08 -2.75 -21.80
N ARG A 74 4.43 -4.02 -22.07
CA ARG A 74 4.45 -5.10 -21.09
C ARG A 74 5.87 -5.44 -20.70
N PHE A 75 6.21 -5.30 -19.43
CA PHE A 75 7.48 -5.79 -18.89
C PHE A 75 7.36 -7.28 -18.59
N THR A 76 8.13 -8.11 -19.26
CA THR A 76 8.03 -9.56 -19.14
C THR A 76 8.98 -10.14 -18.09
N ASP A 77 10.00 -9.39 -17.68
CA ASP A 77 10.97 -9.73 -16.61
C ASP A 77 10.95 -8.64 -15.53
N PHE A 78 9.74 -8.42 -14.94
CA PHE A 78 9.49 -7.40 -13.93
C PHE A 78 9.33 -8.02 -12.54
N HIS A 79 10.11 -7.51 -11.59
CA HIS A 79 10.25 -8.11 -10.27
C HIS A 79 9.81 -7.18 -9.13
N VAL A 80 9.32 -7.82 -8.09
CA VAL A 80 8.89 -7.21 -6.82
C VAL A 80 9.47 -8.03 -5.66
N ALA A 81 9.22 -7.65 -4.41
CA ALA A 81 9.44 -8.57 -3.29
C ALA A 81 8.36 -9.67 -3.28
N PRO A 82 8.63 -10.88 -2.76
CA PRO A 82 7.62 -11.94 -2.72
C PRO A 82 6.62 -11.77 -1.57
N MET A 83 6.38 -10.52 -1.15
CA MET A 83 5.48 -10.17 -0.05
C MET A 83 5.02 -8.71 -0.16
N CYS A 84 3.76 -8.46 0.23
CA CYS A 84 3.06 -7.18 0.00
C CYS A 84 3.77 -5.95 0.59
N THR A 85 4.06 -5.90 1.87
CA THR A 85 4.70 -4.73 2.53
C THR A 85 6.05 -4.36 1.91
N PRO A 86 7.01 -5.29 1.73
CA PRO A 86 8.28 -4.99 1.09
C PRO A 86 8.13 -4.40 -0.32
N THR A 87 7.25 -4.96 -1.14
CA THR A 87 6.97 -4.42 -2.48
C THR A 87 6.41 -3.01 -2.44
N ARG A 88 5.42 -2.76 -1.56
CA ARG A 88 4.79 -1.43 -1.44
C ARG A 88 5.80 -0.37 -1.00
N GLY A 89 6.70 -0.71 -0.06
CA GLY A 89 7.80 0.15 0.34
C GLY A 89 8.78 0.42 -0.81
N GLN A 90 9.18 -0.60 -1.58
CA GLN A 90 10.05 -0.46 -2.75
C GLN A 90 9.42 0.44 -3.83
N LEU A 91 8.17 0.17 -4.17
CA LEU A 91 7.40 0.90 -5.17
C LEU A 91 7.30 2.39 -4.85
N LEU A 92 6.89 2.71 -3.62
CA LEU A 92 6.63 4.09 -3.23
C LEU A 92 7.88 4.91 -2.95
N THR A 93 9.02 4.29 -2.62
CA THR A 93 10.25 5.01 -2.29
C THR A 93 11.34 4.93 -3.36
N GLY A 94 11.20 4.01 -4.34
CA GLY A 94 12.27 3.70 -5.29
C GLY A 94 13.50 3.06 -4.64
N ARG A 95 13.37 2.54 -3.40
CA ARG A 95 14.46 1.93 -2.63
C ARG A 95 14.19 0.44 -2.38
N ASP A 96 15.23 -0.37 -2.36
CA ASP A 96 15.13 -1.78 -1.97
C ASP A 96 14.42 -1.96 -0.62
N ALA A 97 13.71 -3.07 -0.42
CA ALA A 97 12.92 -3.33 0.79
C ALA A 97 13.76 -3.19 2.08
N LEU A 98 14.97 -3.75 2.09
CA LEU A 98 15.84 -3.64 3.24
C LEU A 98 16.38 -2.20 3.43
N ALA A 99 16.53 -1.44 2.36
CA ALA A 99 16.98 -0.05 2.43
C ALA A 99 15.87 0.90 2.91
N ASN A 100 14.60 0.65 2.53
CA ASN A 100 13.48 1.49 2.97
C ASN A 100 12.94 1.10 4.35
N GLY A 101 13.24 -0.10 4.84
CA GLY A 101 12.91 -0.60 6.17
C GLY A 101 11.57 -1.30 6.31
N ALA A 102 10.68 -1.25 5.31
CA ALA A 102 9.46 -2.03 5.25
C ALA A 102 9.79 -3.45 4.76
N THR A 103 10.34 -4.28 5.67
CA THR A 103 10.93 -5.57 5.31
C THR A 103 10.00 -6.76 5.55
N PHE A 104 8.92 -6.56 6.31
CA PHE A 104 7.97 -7.60 6.67
C PHE A 104 6.59 -7.01 7.02
N VAL A 105 5.57 -7.85 7.07
CA VAL A 105 4.15 -7.46 7.22
C VAL A 105 3.74 -7.02 8.63
N CYS A 106 4.55 -7.31 9.64
CA CYS A 106 4.25 -7.13 11.07
C CYS A 106 5.56 -6.96 11.87
N GLN A 107 5.48 -7.00 13.20
CA GLN A 107 6.62 -6.99 14.12
C GLN A 107 7.47 -5.72 14.03
N GLY A 108 6.82 -4.56 13.81
CA GLY A 108 7.49 -3.26 13.64
C GLY A 108 8.30 -3.14 12.34
N ARG A 109 8.09 -4.06 11.39
CA ARG A 109 8.78 -4.12 10.10
C ARG A 109 7.87 -3.78 8.91
N SER A 110 6.65 -3.37 9.16
CA SER A 110 5.74 -2.81 8.15
C SER A 110 6.01 -1.34 7.85
N MET A 111 6.54 -0.60 8.79
CA MET A 111 6.77 0.84 8.67
C MET A 111 8.01 1.17 7.84
N MET A 112 7.82 2.04 6.83
CA MET A 112 8.94 2.62 6.06
C MET A 112 9.74 3.59 6.92
N ARG A 113 11.00 3.82 6.56
CA ARG A 113 11.79 4.94 7.07
C ARG A 113 11.10 6.26 6.74
N HIS A 114 10.98 7.12 7.73
CA HIS A 114 10.30 8.41 7.59
C HIS A 114 11.11 9.44 6.79
N ASP A 115 12.43 9.34 6.81
CA ASP A 115 13.36 10.24 6.10
C ASP A 115 13.41 10.01 4.58
N LEU A 116 12.81 8.93 4.07
CA LEU A 116 12.75 8.65 2.64
C LEU A 116 11.51 9.32 2.03
N PRO A 117 11.66 10.04 0.91
CA PRO A 117 10.51 10.56 0.19
C PRO A 117 9.69 9.43 -0.43
N THR A 118 8.38 9.61 -0.46
CA THR A 118 7.45 8.72 -1.16
C THR A 118 7.09 9.26 -2.54
N MET A 119 6.58 8.38 -3.39
CA MET A 119 6.02 8.77 -4.70
C MET A 119 4.96 9.86 -4.55
N ALA A 120 4.06 9.76 -3.57
CA ALA A 120 3.02 10.77 -3.33
C ALA A 120 3.59 12.13 -2.91
N GLU A 121 4.61 12.15 -2.04
CA GLU A 121 5.30 13.39 -1.66
C GLU A 121 5.99 14.06 -2.86
N VAL A 122 6.60 13.27 -3.76
CA VAL A 122 7.22 13.78 -5.00
C VAL A 122 6.17 14.37 -5.94
N PHE A 123 5.04 13.69 -6.14
CA PHE A 123 3.95 14.18 -6.97
C PHE A 123 3.29 15.43 -6.37
N ALA A 124 3.02 15.45 -5.06
CA ALA A 124 2.47 16.61 -4.38
C ALA A 124 3.38 17.85 -4.50
N ALA A 125 4.70 17.66 -4.30
CA ALA A 125 5.70 18.72 -4.52
C ALA A 125 5.75 19.19 -5.98
N GLY A 126 5.41 18.31 -6.93
CA GLY A 126 5.25 18.62 -8.35
C GLY A 126 3.93 19.32 -8.70
N GLY A 127 3.06 19.60 -7.73
CA GLY A 127 1.77 20.27 -7.93
C GLY A 127 0.65 19.35 -8.42
N TYR A 128 0.77 18.05 -8.20
CA TYR A 128 -0.29 17.08 -8.44
C TYR A 128 -1.22 16.97 -7.23
N ARG A 129 -2.48 16.66 -7.49
CA ARG A 129 -3.40 16.15 -6.47
C ARG A 129 -3.13 14.68 -6.28
N THR A 130 -3.02 14.23 -5.03
CA THR A 130 -2.62 12.86 -4.71
C THR A 130 -3.71 12.12 -3.97
N GLY A 131 -4.15 10.98 -4.50
CA GLY A 131 -5.21 10.13 -3.96
C GLY A 131 -4.75 8.70 -3.69
N HIS A 132 -5.21 8.12 -2.58
CA HIS A 132 -4.97 6.73 -2.18
C HIS A 132 -6.30 6.06 -1.84
N PHE A 133 -6.62 4.95 -2.52
CA PHE A 133 -7.88 4.23 -2.33
C PHE A 133 -7.63 2.72 -2.21
N GLY A 134 -7.71 2.18 -0.98
CA GLY A 134 -7.54 0.76 -0.68
C GLY A 134 -6.45 0.44 0.34
N LYS A 135 -5.64 -0.58 0.09
CA LYS A 135 -4.64 -1.12 1.00
C LYS A 135 -3.38 -0.27 1.09
N TRP A 136 -3.00 0.15 2.32
CA TRP A 136 -1.74 0.84 2.58
C TRP A 136 -0.62 -0.12 2.97
N HIS A 137 -0.73 -0.75 4.13
CA HIS A 137 0.16 -1.76 4.71
C HIS A 137 1.62 -1.28 4.93
N LEU A 138 1.82 -0.01 5.28
CA LEU A 138 3.14 0.58 5.55
C LEU A 138 3.16 1.34 6.89
N GLY A 139 2.33 0.89 7.86
CA GLY A 139 2.15 1.45 9.19
C GLY A 139 0.80 2.14 9.37
N ASP A 140 0.16 1.90 10.51
CA ASP A 140 -1.21 2.36 10.79
C ASP A 140 -1.26 3.57 11.73
N SER A 141 -0.13 3.93 12.33
CA SER A 141 -0.01 5.00 13.30
C SER A 141 0.84 6.16 12.77
N TYR A 142 0.60 7.39 13.27
CA TYR A 142 1.37 8.57 12.91
C TYR A 142 2.87 8.40 13.24
N PRO A 143 3.80 8.73 12.34
CA PRO A 143 3.67 9.45 11.06
C PRO A 143 3.71 8.52 9.82
N HIS A 144 3.21 7.30 9.91
CA HIS A 144 3.36 6.29 8.86
C HIS A 144 2.09 6.08 8.00
N ARG A 145 0.97 6.77 8.33
CA ARG A 145 -0.31 6.63 7.61
C ARG A 145 -0.23 7.25 6.20
N PRO A 146 -1.07 6.87 5.25
CA PRO A 146 -0.99 7.39 3.88
C PRO A 146 -1.13 8.93 3.81
N GLN A 147 -2.01 9.55 4.63
CA GLN A 147 -2.12 11.01 4.71
C GLN A 147 -0.89 11.70 5.30
N ASP A 148 -0.07 10.99 6.07
CA ASP A 148 1.20 11.52 6.60
C ASP A 148 2.34 11.40 5.57
N ARG A 149 2.12 10.65 4.49
CA ARG A 149 3.11 10.28 3.50
C ARG A 149 2.75 10.80 2.10
N GLY A 150 2.14 11.99 2.04
CA GLY A 150 1.97 12.78 0.84
C GLY A 150 0.65 12.56 0.08
N PHE A 151 -0.24 11.69 0.53
CA PHE A 151 -1.58 11.56 -0.04
C PHE A 151 -2.53 12.58 0.60
N GLN A 152 -3.16 13.41 -0.24
CA GLN A 152 -4.07 14.48 0.18
C GLN A 152 -5.52 13.98 0.34
N GLU A 153 -5.87 12.94 -0.38
CA GLU A 153 -7.14 12.24 -0.26
C GLU A 153 -6.86 10.76 -0.01
N THR A 154 -7.44 10.19 1.06
CA THR A 154 -7.16 8.80 1.44
C THR A 154 -8.41 8.09 1.91
N VAL A 155 -8.72 6.95 1.32
CA VAL A 155 -9.69 6.00 1.89
C VAL A 155 -9.01 4.65 1.99
N SER A 156 -8.87 4.12 3.21
CA SER A 156 -8.10 2.90 3.46
C SER A 156 -8.65 2.05 4.61
N HIS A 157 -8.46 0.75 4.50
CA HIS A 157 -8.54 -0.16 5.65
C HIS A 157 -7.20 -0.22 6.40
N GLY A 158 -7.15 -0.89 7.56
CA GLY A 158 -5.94 -1.05 8.35
C GLY A 158 -5.07 -2.24 7.94
N ALA A 159 -3.82 -2.21 8.34
CA ALA A 159 -2.78 -3.22 8.20
C ALA A 159 -2.80 -3.97 6.85
N TRP A 160 -2.71 -5.31 6.90
CA TRP A 160 -2.56 -6.13 5.70
C TRP A 160 -3.85 -6.28 4.88
N GLY A 161 -5.02 -6.03 5.44
CA GLY A 161 -6.29 -6.23 4.75
C GLY A 161 -7.50 -6.07 5.66
N ILE A 162 -8.67 -6.09 5.06
CA ILE A 162 -9.94 -6.14 5.76
C ILE A 162 -9.95 -7.37 6.69
N THR A 163 -10.44 -7.22 7.90
CA THR A 163 -10.38 -8.17 9.02
C THR A 163 -9.01 -8.31 9.71
N SER A 164 -8.02 -7.49 9.39
CA SER A 164 -6.78 -7.41 10.16
C SER A 164 -7.00 -6.76 11.53
N ILE A 165 -5.98 -6.80 12.41
CA ILE A 165 -6.09 -6.16 13.73
C ILE A 165 -6.34 -4.65 13.64
N ALA A 166 -5.68 -3.97 12.71
CA ALA A 166 -5.82 -2.53 12.58
C ALA A 166 -7.05 -2.10 11.76
N ASP A 167 -7.82 -3.05 11.25
CA ASP A 167 -9.09 -2.77 10.58
C ASP A 167 -10.24 -2.63 11.57
N TYR A 168 -11.38 -2.05 11.16
CA TYR A 168 -12.54 -1.95 12.01
C TYR A 168 -13.19 -3.33 12.24
N TYR A 169 -13.56 -3.59 13.49
CA TYR A 169 -14.22 -4.83 13.84
C TYR A 169 -15.61 -4.92 13.19
N GLY A 170 -15.86 -6.06 12.57
CA GLY A 170 -17.12 -6.32 11.86
C GLY A 170 -17.04 -6.15 10.36
N ASN A 171 -15.98 -5.61 9.82
CA ASN A 171 -15.76 -5.56 8.36
C ASN A 171 -15.68 -6.96 7.75
N ASP A 172 -16.36 -7.18 6.60
CA ASP A 172 -16.46 -8.48 5.93
C ASP A 172 -16.43 -8.40 4.39
N TYR A 173 -15.91 -7.31 3.83
CA TYR A 173 -15.83 -6.95 2.41
C TYR A 173 -17.07 -6.25 1.84
N TYR A 174 -18.19 -6.25 2.57
CA TYR A 174 -19.43 -5.63 2.14
C TYR A 174 -19.92 -4.58 3.13
N ASP A 175 -20.33 -3.43 2.62
CA ASP A 175 -20.88 -2.34 3.42
C ASP A 175 -19.98 -1.90 4.59
N ASP A 176 -18.69 -1.98 4.38
CA ASP A 176 -17.64 -1.84 5.39
C ASP A 176 -17.38 -0.39 5.82
N THR A 177 -16.73 -0.27 6.96
CA THR A 177 -16.23 1.00 7.49
C THR A 177 -14.74 1.14 7.22
N TYR A 178 -14.33 2.31 6.67
CA TYR A 178 -12.93 2.61 6.34
C TYR A 178 -12.48 3.93 6.96
N ARG A 179 -11.18 4.21 6.86
CA ARG A 179 -10.57 5.48 7.28
C ARG A 179 -10.54 6.43 6.09
N HIS A 180 -11.43 7.43 6.07
CA HIS A 180 -11.42 8.52 5.11
C HIS A 180 -10.67 9.73 5.69
N ASN A 181 -9.48 10.03 5.19
CA ASN A 181 -8.59 11.06 5.74
C ASN A 181 -8.39 10.92 7.26
N GLY A 182 -8.30 9.67 7.75
CA GLY A 182 -8.16 9.35 9.15
C GLY A 182 -9.46 9.31 9.97
N ARG A 183 -10.62 9.68 9.39
CA ARG A 183 -11.94 9.61 10.03
C ARG A 183 -12.65 8.31 9.66
N ARG A 184 -13.51 7.84 10.57
CA ARG A 184 -14.34 6.67 10.34
C ARG A 184 -15.50 7.02 9.41
N GLU A 185 -15.67 6.26 8.32
CA GLU A 185 -16.76 6.42 7.37
C GLU A 185 -17.20 5.06 6.81
N THR A 186 -18.51 4.83 6.68
CA THR A 186 -19.08 3.57 6.17
C THR A 186 -19.48 3.73 4.71
N TYR A 187 -19.11 2.77 3.89
CA TYR A 187 -19.36 2.73 2.45
C TYR A 187 -20.25 1.55 2.11
N LYS A 188 -21.11 1.72 1.08
CA LYS A 188 -21.98 0.66 0.58
C LYS A 188 -21.33 -0.07 -0.58
N GLY A 189 -21.52 -1.39 -0.63
CA GLY A 189 -21.06 -2.24 -1.71
C GLY A 189 -19.85 -3.09 -1.35
N TYR A 190 -19.33 -3.79 -2.33
CA TYR A 190 -18.16 -4.65 -2.22
C TYR A 190 -16.87 -3.83 -2.21
N CYS A 191 -15.93 -4.17 -1.37
CA CYS A 191 -14.72 -3.38 -1.12
C CYS A 191 -13.98 -2.95 -2.39
N THR A 192 -13.75 -3.87 -3.35
CA THR A 192 -13.04 -3.53 -4.59
C THR A 192 -13.82 -2.51 -5.42
N ASP A 193 -15.15 -2.66 -5.51
CA ASP A 193 -16.01 -1.71 -6.24
C ASP A 193 -15.91 -0.33 -5.59
N VAL A 194 -15.96 -0.27 -4.26
CA VAL A 194 -15.80 0.99 -3.48
C VAL A 194 -14.48 1.68 -3.79
N TRP A 195 -13.35 0.95 -3.83
CA TRP A 195 -12.05 1.56 -4.14
C TRP A 195 -12.02 2.20 -5.53
N PHE A 196 -12.51 1.49 -6.54
CA PHE A 196 -12.55 2.00 -7.91
C PHE A 196 -13.50 3.17 -8.07
N ASP A 197 -14.70 3.11 -7.49
CA ASP A 197 -15.70 4.18 -7.59
C ASP A 197 -15.23 5.48 -6.94
N LEU A 198 -14.61 5.40 -5.75
CA LEU A 198 -14.03 6.54 -5.07
C LEU A 198 -12.86 7.14 -5.86
N ALA A 199 -11.97 6.29 -6.39
CA ALA A 199 -10.86 6.73 -7.22
C ALA A 199 -11.37 7.44 -8.50
N MET A 200 -12.33 6.88 -9.21
CA MET A 200 -12.94 7.48 -10.40
C MET A 200 -13.65 8.81 -10.09
N THR A 201 -14.32 8.91 -8.95
CA THR A 201 -14.96 10.15 -8.48
C THR A 201 -13.92 11.22 -8.18
N TYR A 202 -12.83 10.85 -7.52
CA TYR A 202 -11.70 11.76 -7.27
C TYR A 202 -11.06 12.27 -8.57
N MET A 203 -10.82 11.38 -9.55
CA MET A 203 -10.25 11.75 -10.85
C MET A 203 -11.13 12.76 -11.59
N ARG A 204 -12.46 12.54 -11.64
CA ARG A 204 -13.41 13.50 -12.23
C ARG A 204 -13.41 14.84 -11.51
N THR A 205 -13.28 14.82 -10.18
CA THR A 205 -13.18 16.04 -9.36
C THR A 205 -11.92 16.85 -9.70
N CYS A 206 -10.78 16.18 -9.84
CA CYS A 206 -9.52 16.80 -10.25
C CYS A 206 -9.63 17.38 -11.68
N GLN A 207 -10.20 16.61 -12.62
CA GLN A 207 -10.43 17.04 -13.99
C GLN A 207 -11.29 18.32 -14.05
N ALA A 208 -12.41 18.34 -13.32
CA ALA A 208 -13.31 19.50 -13.27
C ALA A 208 -12.62 20.78 -12.76
N LYS A 209 -11.55 20.63 -11.96
CA LYS A 209 -10.72 21.72 -11.45
C LYS A 209 -9.50 22.04 -12.32
N GLY A 210 -9.24 21.26 -13.36
CA GLY A 210 -8.03 21.39 -14.18
C GLY A 210 -6.74 21.03 -13.42
N GLU A 211 -6.84 20.17 -12.41
CA GLU A 211 -5.70 19.76 -11.58
C GLU A 211 -5.16 18.39 -12.03
N PRO A 212 -3.86 18.26 -12.35
CA PRO A 212 -3.29 16.95 -12.63
C PRO A 212 -3.29 16.09 -11.37
N PHE A 213 -3.49 14.78 -11.51
CA PHE A 213 -3.58 13.87 -10.38
C PHE A 213 -2.60 12.68 -10.47
N PHE A 214 -2.18 12.23 -9.30
CA PHE A 214 -1.59 10.92 -9.05
C PHE A 214 -2.53 10.11 -8.17
N VAL A 215 -3.04 9.01 -8.69
CA VAL A 215 -3.90 8.07 -7.96
C VAL A 215 -3.17 6.75 -7.77
N TYR A 216 -2.97 6.35 -6.51
CA TYR A 216 -2.57 5.02 -6.12
C TYR A 216 -3.81 4.24 -5.69
N LEU A 217 -4.12 3.18 -6.44
CA LEU A 217 -5.32 2.33 -6.30
C LEU A 217 -4.90 0.89 -5.97
N PRO A 218 -4.45 0.63 -4.72
CA PRO A 218 -4.05 -0.68 -4.28
C PRO A 218 -5.24 -1.47 -3.71
N THR A 219 -5.71 -2.50 -4.42
CA THR A 219 -6.79 -3.35 -3.91
C THR A 219 -6.31 -4.24 -2.77
N ASN A 220 -7.23 -4.68 -1.89
CA ASN A 220 -6.98 -5.74 -0.92
C ASN A 220 -7.27 -7.13 -1.52
N CYS A 221 -7.98 -7.21 -2.62
CA CYS A 221 -8.25 -8.43 -3.38
C CYS A 221 -7.15 -8.68 -4.42
N PRO A 222 -6.88 -9.98 -4.75
CA PRO A 222 -7.53 -11.19 -4.24
C PRO A 222 -6.91 -11.80 -2.97
N HIS A 223 -6.29 -11.01 -2.06
CA HIS A 223 -5.81 -11.50 -0.76
C HIS A 223 -6.96 -12.14 0.06
N SER A 224 -6.66 -13.11 0.87
CA SER A 224 -7.63 -13.74 1.78
C SER A 224 -8.16 -12.76 2.85
N PRO A 225 -9.42 -12.97 3.33
CA PRO A 225 -10.38 -14.01 2.99
C PRO A 225 -10.90 -13.88 1.55
N HIS A 226 -11.19 -15.03 0.92
CA HIS A 226 -11.67 -15.01 -0.46
C HIS A 226 -13.21 -14.92 -0.47
N TRP A 227 -13.73 -13.78 -0.03
CA TRP A 227 -15.17 -13.49 -0.04
C TRP A 227 -15.51 -12.67 -1.28
N VAL A 228 -16.42 -13.16 -2.07
CA VAL A 228 -16.89 -12.53 -3.30
C VAL A 228 -18.28 -13.02 -3.63
N ALA A 229 -19.08 -12.21 -4.32
CA ALA A 229 -20.41 -12.61 -4.75
C ALA A 229 -20.37 -13.84 -5.66
N GLU A 230 -21.38 -14.70 -5.56
CA GLU A 230 -21.46 -15.98 -6.26
C GLU A 230 -21.35 -15.81 -7.78
N GLN A 231 -21.92 -14.75 -8.34
CA GLN A 231 -21.84 -14.46 -9.78
C GLN A 231 -20.41 -14.43 -10.32
N TYR A 232 -19.43 -14.01 -9.53
CA TYR A 232 -18.01 -13.99 -9.91
C TYR A 232 -17.32 -15.35 -9.70
N SER A 233 -17.69 -16.10 -8.65
CA SER A 233 -17.06 -17.38 -8.35
C SER A 233 -17.69 -18.57 -9.09
N ALA A 234 -18.99 -18.53 -9.39
CA ALA A 234 -19.72 -19.61 -10.03
C ALA A 234 -19.11 -20.11 -11.36
N PRO A 235 -18.60 -19.25 -12.28
CA PRO A 235 -17.94 -19.69 -13.50
C PRO A 235 -16.72 -20.59 -13.27
N TYR A 236 -16.13 -20.52 -12.09
CA TYR A 236 -14.94 -21.26 -11.70
C TYR A 236 -15.22 -22.44 -10.77
N ASN A 237 -16.49 -22.68 -10.41
CA ASN A 237 -16.87 -23.72 -9.44
C ASN A 237 -16.76 -25.13 -10.03
N ARG A 238 -15.51 -25.62 -10.08
CA ARG A 238 -15.17 -26.98 -10.50
C ARG A 238 -14.01 -27.53 -9.65
N LYS A 239 -13.94 -28.87 -9.55
CA LYS A 239 -12.96 -29.56 -8.70
C LYS A 239 -11.53 -29.08 -8.98
N GLY A 240 -10.81 -28.69 -7.93
CA GLY A 240 -9.40 -28.29 -7.98
C GLY A 240 -9.16 -26.82 -8.34
N VAL A 241 -10.18 -26.07 -8.74
CA VAL A 241 -10.08 -24.64 -9.05
C VAL A 241 -10.38 -23.81 -7.80
N PRO A 242 -9.58 -22.78 -7.47
CA PRO A 242 -9.83 -21.89 -6.34
C PRO A 242 -10.89 -20.83 -6.72
N ALA A 243 -12.15 -21.27 -6.88
CA ALA A 243 -13.23 -20.46 -7.44
C ALA A 243 -13.43 -19.09 -6.77
N PRO A 244 -13.44 -18.92 -5.42
CA PRO A 244 -13.55 -17.61 -4.81
C PRO A 244 -12.35 -16.69 -5.10
N PHE A 245 -11.13 -17.22 -5.15
CA PHE A 245 -9.93 -16.47 -5.50
C PHE A 245 -10.00 -15.95 -6.95
N PHE A 246 -10.39 -16.81 -7.91
CA PHE A 246 -10.58 -16.40 -9.30
C PHE A 246 -11.77 -15.46 -9.46
N GLY A 247 -12.82 -15.62 -8.65
CA GLY A 247 -13.95 -14.70 -8.60
C GLY A 247 -13.55 -13.29 -8.17
N GLN A 248 -12.67 -13.15 -7.19
CA GLN A 248 -12.13 -11.85 -6.80
C GLN A 248 -11.33 -11.20 -7.94
N ILE A 249 -10.54 -11.98 -8.68
CA ILE A 249 -9.80 -11.46 -9.85
C ILE A 249 -10.76 -11.05 -10.97
N ALA A 250 -11.84 -11.81 -11.19
CA ALA A 250 -12.87 -11.44 -12.18
C ALA A 250 -13.58 -10.13 -11.82
N ASN A 251 -13.86 -9.88 -10.54
CA ASN A 251 -14.37 -8.59 -10.08
C ASN A 251 -13.35 -7.46 -10.29
N ILE A 252 -12.06 -7.69 -9.99
CA ILE A 252 -11.01 -6.71 -10.29
C ILE A 252 -10.96 -6.40 -11.79
N ASP A 253 -11.02 -7.43 -12.64
CA ASP A 253 -11.00 -7.27 -14.10
C ASP A 253 -12.16 -6.40 -14.59
N GLU A 254 -13.38 -6.64 -14.09
CA GLU A 254 -14.56 -5.80 -14.40
C GLU A 254 -14.34 -4.35 -14.00
N ASN A 255 -13.78 -4.10 -12.81
CA ASN A 255 -13.49 -2.75 -12.34
C ASN A 255 -12.36 -2.05 -13.15
N VAL A 256 -11.36 -2.79 -13.61
CA VAL A 256 -10.38 -2.27 -14.57
C VAL A 256 -11.08 -1.85 -15.87
N GLY A 257 -12.04 -2.64 -16.34
CA GLY A 257 -12.86 -2.28 -17.49
C GLY A 257 -13.66 -1.00 -17.27
N LYS A 258 -14.32 -0.84 -16.12
CA LYS A 258 -15.05 0.39 -15.74
C LYS A 258 -14.11 1.60 -15.69
N LEU A 259 -12.91 1.45 -15.13
CA LEU A 259 -11.91 2.51 -15.08
C LEU A 259 -11.48 2.96 -16.48
N VAL A 260 -11.13 2.02 -17.36
CA VAL A 260 -10.72 2.34 -18.74
C VAL A 260 -11.87 3.03 -19.50
N ALA A 261 -13.09 2.50 -19.41
CA ALA A 261 -14.26 3.10 -20.04
C ALA A 261 -14.54 4.52 -19.52
N MET A 262 -14.35 4.78 -18.22
CA MET A 262 -14.49 6.11 -17.63
C MET A 262 -13.43 7.07 -18.19
N LEU A 263 -12.17 6.65 -18.29
CA LEU A 263 -11.09 7.46 -18.85
C LEU A 263 -11.38 7.85 -20.31
N ASP A 264 -11.87 6.91 -21.10
CA ASP A 264 -12.25 7.16 -22.51
C ASP A 264 -13.46 8.13 -22.61
N ALA A 265 -14.52 7.90 -21.83
CA ALA A 265 -15.72 8.74 -21.82
C ALA A 265 -15.48 10.18 -21.33
N THR A 266 -14.44 10.40 -20.52
CA THR A 266 -14.08 11.72 -19.98
C THR A 266 -12.92 12.39 -20.73
N ASN A 267 -12.40 11.79 -21.81
CA ASN A 267 -11.22 12.23 -22.55
C ASN A 267 -9.93 12.33 -21.68
N LEU A 268 -9.86 11.60 -20.57
CA LEU A 268 -8.66 11.51 -19.74
C LEU A 268 -7.65 10.49 -20.28
N ALA A 269 -8.10 9.52 -21.09
CA ALA A 269 -7.30 8.38 -21.53
C ALA A 269 -6.01 8.77 -22.25
N GLU A 270 -6.07 9.80 -23.12
CA GLU A 270 -4.94 10.22 -23.94
C GLU A 270 -3.76 10.72 -23.11
N ASN A 271 -4.02 11.57 -22.11
CA ASN A 271 -2.96 12.16 -21.28
C ASN A 271 -2.93 11.57 -19.85
N THR A 272 -3.10 10.24 -19.75
CA THR A 272 -2.98 9.50 -18.50
C THR A 272 -1.99 8.35 -18.64
N VAL A 273 -0.98 8.34 -17.77
CA VAL A 273 -0.12 7.18 -17.53
C VAL A 273 -0.89 6.19 -16.67
N LEU A 274 -1.38 5.11 -17.26
CA LEU A 274 -2.07 4.03 -16.54
C LEU A 274 -1.11 2.86 -16.38
N ILE A 275 -0.83 2.50 -15.12
CA ILE A 275 0.01 1.36 -14.74
C ILE A 275 -0.87 0.32 -14.07
N PHE A 276 -0.79 -0.93 -14.53
CA PHE A 276 -1.34 -2.10 -13.86
C PHE A 276 -0.21 -3.03 -13.47
N MET A 277 -0.15 -3.40 -12.19
CA MET A 277 0.80 -4.40 -11.69
C MET A 277 0.25 -5.12 -10.47
N THR A 278 0.97 -6.15 -10.01
CA THR A 278 0.62 -6.89 -8.79
C THR A 278 1.76 -6.83 -7.77
N ASP A 279 1.47 -7.06 -6.48
CA ASP A 279 2.45 -6.81 -5.42
C ASP A 279 3.33 -8.01 -5.05
N ASN A 280 2.93 -9.21 -5.41
CA ASN A 280 3.74 -10.44 -5.26
C ASN A 280 3.15 -11.59 -6.08
N GLY A 281 3.81 -12.74 -6.07
CA GLY A 281 3.30 -13.93 -6.72
C GLY A 281 1.99 -14.44 -6.14
N THR A 282 1.33 -15.33 -6.89
CA THR A 282 0.03 -15.91 -6.52
C THR A 282 0.03 -16.59 -5.16
N VAL A 283 -1.14 -16.61 -4.51
CA VAL A 283 -1.36 -17.37 -3.27
C VAL A 283 -2.10 -18.68 -3.52
N ARG A 284 -2.89 -18.78 -4.59
CA ARG A 284 -3.77 -19.92 -4.88
C ARG A 284 -3.73 -20.41 -6.32
N GLY A 285 -3.31 -19.58 -7.29
CA GLY A 285 -3.35 -19.87 -8.72
C GLY A 285 -2.26 -20.82 -9.21
N ASP A 286 -1.18 -20.98 -8.45
CA ASP A 286 0.01 -21.75 -8.79
C ASP A 286 -0.29 -23.19 -9.27
N ARG A 287 -1.31 -23.84 -8.70
CA ARG A 287 -1.74 -25.20 -9.05
C ARG A 287 -2.51 -25.29 -10.37
N ILE A 288 -3.02 -24.16 -10.86
CA ILE A 288 -3.75 -24.10 -12.13
C ILE A 288 -2.80 -23.69 -13.24
N PHE A 289 -2.08 -22.59 -13.04
CA PHE A 289 -1.14 -22.06 -14.02
C PHE A 289 -0.19 -21.07 -13.37
N ASN A 290 1.11 -21.27 -13.49
CA ASN A 290 2.13 -20.37 -12.98
C ASN A 290 3.14 -19.95 -14.08
N ALA A 291 2.71 -19.97 -15.34
CA ALA A 291 3.53 -19.63 -16.50
C ALA A 291 4.89 -20.37 -16.57
N GLY A 292 4.91 -21.62 -16.13
CA GLY A 292 6.12 -22.44 -16.07
C GLY A 292 7.10 -22.10 -14.93
N MET A 293 6.76 -21.13 -14.07
CA MET A 293 7.63 -20.70 -12.98
C MET A 293 7.43 -21.55 -11.72
N ARG A 294 8.53 -21.77 -11.00
CA ARG A 294 8.52 -22.33 -9.65
C ARG A 294 8.18 -21.30 -8.60
N GLY A 295 7.50 -21.72 -7.54
CA GLY A 295 7.25 -20.91 -6.37
C GLY A 295 6.01 -20.03 -6.47
N LYS A 296 5.75 -19.30 -5.38
CA LYS A 296 4.61 -18.41 -5.17
C LYS A 296 4.91 -17.42 -4.05
N LYS A 297 3.94 -16.60 -3.64
CA LYS A 297 4.06 -15.66 -2.50
C LYS A 297 4.91 -16.26 -1.37
N CYS A 298 5.73 -15.43 -0.74
CA CYS A 298 6.68 -15.79 0.34
C CYS A 298 7.86 -16.69 -0.09
N GLN A 299 8.07 -16.93 -1.38
CA GLN A 299 9.16 -17.75 -1.87
C GLN A 299 10.11 -16.96 -2.78
N LEU A 300 11.39 -17.33 -2.74
CA LEU A 300 12.47 -16.64 -3.47
C LEU A 300 12.64 -17.13 -4.93
N TRP A 301 11.71 -17.92 -5.43
CA TRP A 301 11.66 -18.41 -6.81
C TRP A 301 10.90 -17.45 -7.71
N GLU A 302 11.09 -17.52 -9.03
CA GLU A 302 10.46 -16.63 -10.02
C GLU A 302 8.96 -16.40 -9.77
N GLY A 303 8.19 -17.45 -9.50
CA GLY A 303 6.75 -17.35 -9.23
C GLY A 303 6.39 -16.59 -7.95
N GLY A 304 7.36 -16.30 -7.08
CA GLY A 304 7.13 -15.49 -5.87
C GLY A 304 7.27 -14.00 -6.11
N HIS A 305 8.08 -13.58 -7.08
CA HIS A 305 8.47 -12.18 -7.25
C HIS A 305 8.44 -11.65 -8.69
N ARG A 306 8.26 -12.49 -9.70
CA ARG A 306 7.99 -12.04 -11.08
C ARG A 306 6.50 -11.86 -11.26
N VAL A 307 6.09 -10.64 -11.65
CA VAL A 307 4.69 -10.22 -11.69
C VAL A 307 4.33 -9.50 -12.99
N PRO A 308 3.03 -9.37 -13.33
CA PRO A 308 2.60 -8.52 -14.44
C PRO A 308 2.97 -7.05 -14.18
N CYS A 309 3.41 -6.35 -15.22
CA CYS A 309 3.51 -4.90 -15.22
C CYS A 309 3.21 -4.36 -16.62
N TYR A 310 2.18 -3.53 -16.73
CA TYR A 310 1.73 -2.90 -17.97
C TYR A 310 1.75 -1.39 -17.80
N ILE A 311 2.26 -0.66 -18.79
CA ILE A 311 2.28 0.80 -18.81
C ILE A 311 1.68 1.29 -20.11
N ARG A 312 0.58 2.05 -20.02
CA ARG A 312 -0.11 2.69 -21.14
C ARG A 312 -0.07 4.20 -20.96
N TRP A 313 0.32 4.92 -22.01
CA TRP A 313 0.19 6.38 -22.10
C TRP A 313 0.12 6.79 -23.57
N PRO A 314 -1.07 6.94 -24.17
CA PRO A 314 -1.21 7.21 -25.61
C PRO A 314 -0.50 8.48 -26.07
N ALA A 315 -0.65 9.61 -25.38
CA ALA A 315 0.00 10.87 -25.74
C ALA A 315 1.49 10.94 -25.34
N GLY A 316 2.04 9.88 -24.73
CA GLY A 316 3.40 9.87 -24.16
C GLY A 316 4.55 9.70 -25.16
N ASN A 317 4.26 9.56 -26.45
CA ASN A 317 5.25 9.24 -27.48
C ASN A 317 6.11 8.00 -27.11
N LEU A 318 5.44 6.96 -26.58
CA LEU A 318 6.10 5.73 -26.16
C LEU A 318 6.25 4.72 -27.32
N GLY A 319 5.78 5.06 -28.52
CA GLY A 319 5.75 4.17 -29.69
C GLY A 319 4.64 3.10 -29.59
N THR A 320 4.73 2.08 -30.45
CA THR A 320 3.75 0.98 -30.48
C THR A 320 3.88 0.10 -29.23
N PRO A 321 2.78 -0.32 -28.60
CA PRO A 321 2.77 -1.28 -27.51
C PRO A 321 3.60 -2.53 -27.84
N ARG A 322 4.48 -2.94 -26.92
CA ARG A 322 5.39 -4.07 -27.12
C ARG A 322 5.79 -4.73 -25.82
N ASP A 323 6.36 -5.91 -25.94
CA ASP A 323 7.01 -6.59 -24.83
C ASP A 323 8.44 -6.01 -24.61
N ILE A 324 8.78 -5.82 -23.34
CA ILE A 324 10.10 -5.38 -22.87
C ILE A 324 10.60 -6.48 -21.94
N ASP A 325 11.66 -7.17 -22.32
CA ASP A 325 12.19 -8.35 -21.61
C ASP A 325 13.47 -8.05 -20.80
N GLU A 326 13.76 -6.77 -20.60
CA GLU A 326 14.84 -6.31 -19.72
C GLU A 326 14.51 -6.60 -18.25
N LEU A 327 15.55 -6.93 -17.47
CA LEU A 327 15.43 -7.14 -16.02
C LEU A 327 15.09 -5.83 -15.32
N THR A 328 13.87 -5.73 -14.80
CA THR A 328 13.31 -4.54 -14.16
C THR A 328 12.64 -4.86 -12.83
N GLY A 329 12.40 -3.86 -12.00
CA GLY A 329 11.75 -4.04 -10.71
C GLY A 329 10.86 -2.86 -10.31
N CYS A 330 10.02 -3.06 -9.30
CA CYS A 330 9.07 -2.03 -8.87
C CYS A 330 9.75 -0.74 -8.34
N GLN A 331 10.96 -0.83 -7.82
CA GLN A 331 11.76 0.35 -7.43
C GLN A 331 12.14 1.25 -8.62
N ASP A 332 12.03 0.75 -9.85
CA ASP A 332 12.30 1.51 -11.07
C ASP A 332 11.16 2.47 -11.44
N LEU A 333 9.93 2.25 -10.90
CA LEU A 333 8.76 3.04 -11.30
C LEU A 333 8.82 4.48 -10.81
N LEU A 334 9.29 4.75 -9.58
CA LEU A 334 9.40 6.14 -9.12
C LEU A 334 10.37 6.98 -9.96
N PRO A 335 11.63 6.57 -10.23
CA PRO A 335 12.50 7.32 -11.15
C PRO A 335 11.95 7.40 -12.58
N THR A 336 11.22 6.39 -13.04
CA THR A 336 10.55 6.40 -14.34
C THR A 336 9.47 7.48 -14.40
N LEU A 337 8.58 7.54 -13.42
CA LEU A 337 7.51 8.53 -13.37
C LEU A 337 8.05 9.95 -13.18
N ILE A 338 9.12 10.14 -12.41
CA ILE A 338 9.82 11.44 -12.33
C ILE A 338 10.26 11.89 -13.73
N ALA A 339 10.87 10.99 -14.52
CA ALA A 339 11.34 11.31 -15.87
C ALA A 339 10.20 11.52 -16.87
N LEU A 340 9.13 10.70 -16.82
CA LEU A 340 7.99 10.80 -17.72
C LEU A 340 7.15 12.06 -17.47
N CYS A 341 6.95 12.42 -16.18
CA CYS A 341 6.11 13.55 -15.78
C CYS A 341 6.91 14.87 -15.63
N GLY A 342 8.21 14.89 -15.90
CA GLY A 342 9.06 16.06 -15.76
C GLY A 342 9.14 16.59 -14.33
N LEU A 343 9.06 15.70 -13.34
CA LEU A 343 9.13 16.05 -11.92
C LEU A 343 10.58 16.27 -11.48
N LYS A 344 10.76 17.07 -10.43
CA LYS A 344 12.07 17.26 -9.81
C LYS A 344 12.28 16.19 -8.74
N PRO A 345 13.36 15.39 -8.81
CA PRO A 345 13.68 14.46 -7.74
C PRO A 345 14.02 15.22 -6.45
N PRO A 346 13.71 14.68 -5.27
CA PRO A 346 14.16 15.26 -4.00
C PRO A 346 15.70 15.35 -3.96
N ARG A 347 16.22 16.44 -3.36
CA ARG A 347 17.66 16.82 -3.44
C ARG A 347 18.62 15.69 -3.05
N ASP A 348 18.35 15.02 -1.93
CA ASP A 348 19.24 13.99 -1.36
C ASP A 348 18.73 12.56 -1.58
N TRP A 349 17.70 12.41 -2.41
CA TRP A 349 17.17 11.10 -2.73
C TRP A 349 18.12 10.31 -3.64
N ARG A 350 18.40 9.08 -3.25
CA ARG A 350 19.25 8.15 -3.98
C ARG A 350 18.46 6.87 -4.22
N PRO A 351 17.78 6.71 -5.36
CA PRO A 351 17.03 5.50 -5.68
C PRO A 351 17.96 4.29 -5.84
N ASP A 352 17.45 3.11 -5.51
CA ASP A 352 18.05 1.84 -5.92
C ASP A 352 17.54 1.44 -7.32
N GLY A 353 16.41 2.00 -7.74
CA GLY A 353 15.82 1.84 -9.06
C GLY A 353 16.46 2.74 -10.13
N THR A 354 16.21 2.39 -11.39
CA THR A 354 16.67 3.11 -12.58
C THR A 354 15.46 3.50 -13.43
N SER A 355 15.47 4.68 -14.06
CA SER A 355 14.38 5.12 -14.94
C SER A 355 14.25 4.21 -16.17
N LEU A 356 13.04 3.72 -16.41
CA LEU A 356 12.65 2.91 -17.57
C LEU A 356 12.14 3.78 -18.73
N ALA A 357 12.16 5.11 -18.62
CA ALA A 357 11.62 6.02 -19.63
C ALA A 357 12.30 5.86 -20.99
N GLY A 358 13.59 5.53 -21.02
CA GLY A 358 14.32 5.20 -22.25
C GLY A 358 13.76 3.94 -22.92
N LEU A 359 13.60 2.86 -22.16
CA LEU A 359 13.02 1.60 -22.66
C LEU A 359 11.59 1.78 -23.18
N LEU A 360 10.79 2.63 -22.55
CA LEU A 360 9.42 2.90 -22.99
C LEU A 360 9.38 3.66 -24.32
N ARG A 361 10.36 4.58 -24.58
CA ARG A 361 10.38 5.44 -25.77
C ARG A 361 11.08 4.82 -26.99
N SER A 362 12.01 3.89 -26.78
CA SER A 362 12.80 3.30 -27.85
C SER A 362 13.01 1.82 -27.65
N SER A 363 12.89 1.05 -28.75
CA SER A 363 13.24 -0.38 -28.78
C SER A 363 14.75 -0.62 -28.66
N ASP A 364 15.56 0.36 -29.04
CA ASP A 364 17.02 0.25 -29.05
C ASP A 364 17.67 0.68 -27.73
N ALA A 365 16.86 1.25 -26.83
CA ALA A 365 17.35 1.63 -25.51
C ALA A 365 17.67 0.40 -24.66
N GLN A 366 18.73 0.51 -23.89
CA GLN A 366 19.19 -0.54 -22.96
C GLN A 366 19.39 0.05 -21.57
N LEU A 367 19.19 -0.76 -20.56
CA LEU A 367 19.58 -0.42 -19.19
C LEU A 367 21.09 -0.68 -19.00
N PRO A 368 21.74 0.04 -18.07
CA PRO A 368 23.07 -0.34 -17.60
C PRO A 368 23.10 -1.79 -17.12
N ASP A 369 24.25 -2.45 -17.25
CA ASP A 369 24.43 -3.80 -16.68
C ASP A 369 24.18 -3.76 -15.15
N ARG A 370 23.15 -4.43 -14.71
CA ARG A 370 22.63 -4.34 -13.33
C ARG A 370 22.27 -5.69 -12.75
N MET A 371 22.27 -5.75 -11.43
CA MET A 371 21.73 -6.87 -10.67
C MET A 371 20.67 -6.35 -9.71
N LEU A 372 19.59 -7.10 -9.56
CA LEU A 372 18.55 -6.85 -8.56
C LEU A 372 18.62 -7.90 -7.46
N VAL A 373 18.24 -7.50 -6.24
CA VAL A 373 18.21 -8.41 -5.09
C VAL A 373 16.80 -8.45 -4.50
N VAL A 374 16.27 -9.65 -4.37
CA VAL A 374 15.01 -9.93 -3.68
C VAL A 374 15.32 -10.54 -2.33
N GLN A 375 14.98 -9.81 -1.28
CA GLN A 375 15.09 -10.27 0.10
C GLN A 375 14.05 -9.58 0.99
N TYR A 376 13.49 -10.32 1.96
CA TYR A 376 12.49 -9.83 2.89
C TYR A 376 12.55 -10.59 4.21
N GLY A 377 11.78 -10.16 5.22
CA GLY A 377 11.61 -10.87 6.48
C GLY A 377 11.62 -9.94 7.70
N ALA A 378 11.10 -10.43 8.82
CA ALA A 378 11.16 -9.71 10.09
C ALA A 378 12.60 -9.54 10.60
N ASN A 379 13.42 -10.58 10.40
CA ASN A 379 14.84 -10.62 10.72
C ASN A 379 15.60 -11.20 9.52
N PRO A 380 15.86 -10.39 8.48
CA PRO A 380 16.57 -10.85 7.29
C PRO A 380 17.95 -11.42 7.65
N LYS A 381 18.27 -12.58 7.12
CA LYS A 381 19.57 -13.24 7.31
C LYS A 381 20.36 -13.19 6.01
N ARG A 382 21.68 -12.94 6.13
CA ARG A 382 22.56 -13.01 4.97
C ARG A 382 22.47 -14.37 4.30
N GLY A 383 22.45 -14.39 2.97
CA GLY A 383 22.33 -15.60 2.15
C GLY A 383 20.90 -16.07 1.86
N ASN A 384 19.87 -15.54 2.54
CA ASN A 384 18.47 -15.86 2.25
C ASN A 384 17.87 -14.84 1.26
N ALA A 385 18.35 -14.86 0.03
CA ALA A 385 17.99 -13.91 -1.02
C ALA A 385 18.03 -14.56 -2.40
N THR A 386 17.42 -13.91 -3.38
CA THR A 386 17.68 -14.17 -4.81
C THR A 386 18.36 -12.94 -5.41
N VAL A 387 19.52 -13.18 -6.02
CA VAL A 387 20.20 -12.19 -6.86
C VAL A 387 19.85 -12.49 -8.31
N MET A 388 19.46 -11.47 -9.06
CA MET A 388 19.07 -11.57 -10.47
C MET A 388 20.03 -10.79 -11.34
N TRP A 389 20.54 -11.40 -12.39
CA TRP A 389 21.41 -10.78 -13.37
C TRP A 389 21.12 -11.32 -14.77
N LYS A 390 20.52 -10.49 -15.63
CA LYS A 390 20.08 -10.94 -16.95
C LYS A 390 19.22 -12.21 -16.81
N LYS A 391 19.62 -13.32 -17.47
CA LYS A 391 18.98 -14.65 -17.41
C LYS A 391 19.30 -15.45 -16.16
N TRP A 392 20.22 -14.97 -15.31
CA TRP A 392 20.71 -15.73 -14.16
C TRP A 392 19.97 -15.39 -12.87
N ARG A 393 19.69 -16.41 -12.08
CA ARG A 393 19.11 -16.29 -10.73
C ARG A 393 19.97 -17.08 -9.75
N LEU A 394 20.65 -16.39 -8.84
CA LEU A 394 21.38 -17.02 -7.74
C LEU A 394 20.48 -17.02 -6.50
N VAL A 395 20.01 -18.20 -6.13
CA VAL A 395 19.09 -18.41 -5.01
C VAL A 395 19.85 -18.91 -3.78
N ASN A 396 19.56 -18.31 -2.61
CA ASN A 396 20.18 -18.64 -1.34
C ASN A 396 21.71 -18.62 -1.35
N ASP A 397 22.29 -17.73 -2.16
CA ASP A 397 23.75 -17.53 -2.31
C ASP A 397 24.51 -18.79 -2.78
N LYS A 398 23.82 -19.77 -3.35
CA LYS A 398 24.37 -21.11 -3.67
C LYS A 398 23.92 -21.66 -5.02
N GLN A 399 22.64 -21.64 -5.32
CA GLN A 399 22.07 -22.31 -6.48
C GLN A 399 21.92 -21.34 -7.65
N LEU A 400 22.43 -21.67 -8.82
CA LEU A 400 22.36 -20.84 -10.02
C LEU A 400 21.43 -21.46 -11.06
N PHE A 401 20.51 -20.65 -11.58
CA PHE A 401 19.54 -21.06 -12.59
C PHE A 401 19.57 -20.12 -13.80
N ASN A 402 19.36 -20.68 -15.00
CA ASN A 402 19.17 -19.93 -16.24
C ASN A 402 17.66 -19.93 -16.58
N VAL A 403 16.94 -18.88 -16.19
CA VAL A 403 15.47 -18.83 -16.36
C VAL A 403 14.98 -18.72 -17.80
N ARG A 404 15.85 -18.49 -18.77
CA ARG A 404 15.48 -18.50 -20.20
C ARG A 404 15.33 -19.92 -20.74
N THR A 405 16.13 -20.87 -20.24
CA THR A 405 16.10 -22.29 -20.65
C THR A 405 15.46 -23.20 -19.60
N ASP A 406 15.38 -22.73 -18.36
CA ASP A 406 14.83 -23.44 -17.21
C ASP A 406 13.98 -22.45 -16.35
N PRO A 407 12.79 -22.05 -16.83
CA PRO A 407 11.92 -21.13 -16.10
C PRO A 407 11.41 -21.68 -14.78
N HIS A 408 11.36 -23.04 -14.63
CA HIS A 408 10.95 -23.69 -13.39
C HIS A 408 12.09 -23.80 -12.37
N GLN A 409 13.33 -23.48 -12.75
CA GLN A 409 14.50 -23.53 -11.85
C GLN A 409 14.73 -24.92 -11.24
N ASP A 410 14.73 -25.95 -12.08
CA ASP A 410 14.94 -27.35 -11.68
C ASP A 410 16.43 -27.74 -11.76
N LYS A 411 17.18 -27.19 -12.72
CA LYS A 411 18.58 -27.53 -12.97
C LYS A 411 19.52 -26.50 -12.36
N ASP A 412 20.13 -26.82 -11.22
CA ASP A 412 21.22 -26.03 -10.65
C ASP A 412 22.49 -26.17 -11.49
N VAL A 413 22.94 -25.06 -12.07
CA VAL A 413 24.15 -24.97 -12.92
C VAL A 413 25.30 -24.20 -12.26
N ALA A 414 25.28 -24.05 -10.92
CA ALA A 414 26.29 -23.29 -10.19
C ALA A 414 27.72 -23.82 -10.41
N THR A 415 27.88 -25.14 -10.49
CA THR A 415 29.18 -25.78 -10.75
C THR A 415 29.66 -25.64 -12.19
N GLU A 416 28.74 -25.43 -13.13
CA GLU A 416 29.05 -25.21 -14.55
C GLU A 416 29.49 -23.75 -14.81
N HIS A 417 29.10 -22.79 -13.93
CA HIS A 417 29.32 -21.36 -14.09
C HIS A 417 29.88 -20.67 -12.83
N PRO A 418 31.02 -21.11 -12.28
CA PRO A 418 31.55 -20.61 -11.00
C PRO A 418 31.88 -19.09 -11.03
N ASP A 419 32.30 -18.56 -12.18
CA ASP A 419 32.61 -17.14 -12.33
C ASP A 419 31.36 -16.27 -12.21
N ILE A 420 30.22 -16.72 -12.75
CA ILE A 420 28.93 -16.06 -12.63
C ILE A 420 28.48 -16.04 -11.18
N VAL A 421 28.56 -17.19 -10.51
CA VAL A 421 28.23 -17.33 -9.08
C VAL A 421 29.07 -16.34 -8.26
N LYS A 422 30.40 -16.34 -8.43
CA LYS A 422 31.33 -15.45 -7.73
C LYS A 422 30.99 -13.97 -7.94
N ARG A 423 30.67 -13.58 -9.17
CA ARG A 423 30.29 -12.19 -9.50
C ARG A 423 28.98 -11.79 -8.81
N MET A 424 27.97 -12.64 -8.83
CA MET A 424 26.67 -12.41 -8.19
C MET A 424 26.80 -12.39 -6.65
N GLN A 425 27.61 -13.25 -6.08
CA GLN A 425 27.93 -13.26 -4.64
C GLN A 425 28.66 -11.98 -4.21
N ALA A 426 29.60 -11.49 -5.00
CA ALA A 426 30.31 -10.24 -4.72
C ALA A 426 29.33 -9.03 -4.73
N HIS A 427 28.43 -8.99 -5.71
CA HIS A 427 27.36 -7.97 -5.75
C HIS A 427 26.47 -8.05 -4.49
N TYR A 428 26.01 -9.26 -4.14
CA TYR A 428 25.18 -9.46 -2.96
C TYR A 428 25.89 -9.05 -1.67
N ALA A 429 27.17 -9.37 -1.52
CA ALA A 429 27.96 -8.98 -0.36
C ALA A 429 28.05 -7.45 -0.20
N ALA A 430 28.30 -6.72 -1.29
CA ALA A 430 28.34 -5.26 -1.30
C ALA A 430 26.95 -4.66 -0.99
N TRP A 431 25.90 -5.20 -1.62
CA TRP A 431 24.52 -4.80 -1.38
C TRP A 431 24.13 -5.02 0.09
N TRP A 432 24.41 -6.22 0.65
CA TRP A 432 24.10 -6.54 2.05
C TRP A 432 24.79 -5.59 3.04
N ALA A 433 26.09 -5.31 2.84
CA ALA A 433 26.83 -4.37 3.69
C ALA A 433 26.19 -2.98 3.69
N ARG A 434 25.65 -2.54 2.55
CA ARG A 434 24.96 -1.25 2.40
C ARG A 434 23.61 -1.21 3.10
N VAL A 435 22.79 -2.28 2.99
CA VAL A 435 21.40 -2.25 3.48
C VAL A 435 21.27 -2.69 4.94
N GLN A 436 22.21 -3.48 5.46
CA GLN A 436 22.15 -4.03 6.82
C GLN A 436 21.94 -2.96 7.90
N PRO A 437 22.68 -1.85 7.98
CA PRO A 437 22.44 -0.83 8.99
C PRO A 437 21.08 -0.16 8.82
N GLN A 438 20.55 -0.07 7.60
CA GLN A 438 19.32 0.64 7.29
C GLN A 438 18.06 -0.12 7.77
N PHE A 439 18.00 -1.44 7.56
CA PHE A 439 16.84 -2.21 8.04
C PHE A 439 16.86 -2.45 9.56
N GLN A 440 18.01 -2.39 10.19
CA GLN A 440 18.16 -2.51 11.64
C GLN A 440 17.73 -1.25 12.40
N GLU A 441 17.68 -0.11 11.72
CA GLU A 441 17.23 1.14 12.32
C GLU A 441 15.82 1.03 12.90
N THR A 442 15.62 1.58 14.10
CA THR A 442 14.32 1.56 14.80
C THR A 442 13.36 2.54 14.16
N ARG A 443 12.12 2.10 13.92
CA ARG A 443 10.99 2.96 13.49
C ARG A 443 10.22 3.39 14.73
N TYR A 444 9.85 4.66 14.77
CA TYR A 444 9.15 5.24 15.91
C TYR A 444 7.77 5.71 15.50
N ILE A 445 6.81 5.48 16.38
CA ILE A 445 5.47 6.07 16.34
C ILE A 445 5.51 7.31 17.22
N HIS A 446 4.87 8.40 16.80
CA HIS A 446 4.92 9.66 17.50
C HIS A 446 3.65 9.86 18.36
N LEU A 447 3.82 10.15 19.63
CA LEU A 447 2.77 10.39 20.61
C LEU A 447 2.65 11.87 20.94
N GLY A 448 1.41 12.35 21.13
CA GLY A 448 1.13 13.73 21.55
C GLY A 448 1.34 14.78 20.45
N SER A 449 1.40 14.36 19.19
CA SER A 449 1.41 15.25 18.04
C SER A 449 0.03 15.87 17.81
N ASP A 450 -0.02 17.16 17.45
CA ASP A 450 -1.29 17.81 17.08
C ASP A 450 -1.92 17.20 15.80
N LYS A 451 -1.13 16.45 15.01
CA LYS A 451 -1.60 15.75 13.81
C LYS A 451 -2.30 14.42 14.12
N ALA A 452 -2.13 13.88 15.34
CA ALA A 452 -2.67 12.59 15.74
C ALA A 452 -2.77 12.50 17.27
N ASN A 453 -3.75 13.19 17.85
CA ASN A 453 -4.04 13.13 19.28
C ASN A 453 -5.57 13.14 19.48
N PRO A 454 -6.18 12.07 19.99
CA PRO A 454 -5.56 10.80 20.40
C PRO A 454 -5.00 9.98 19.23
N ILE A 455 -4.11 9.01 19.56
CA ILE A 455 -3.57 8.04 18.60
C ILE A 455 -3.89 6.61 19.07
N MET A 456 -4.24 5.73 18.15
CA MET A 456 -4.38 4.30 18.40
C MET A 456 -3.11 3.57 17.92
N LEU A 457 -2.57 2.73 18.78
CA LEU A 457 -1.47 1.82 18.50
C LEU A 457 -2.02 0.40 18.35
N TYR A 458 -1.53 -0.31 17.36
CA TYR A 458 -1.96 -1.66 17.02
C TYR A 458 -0.81 -2.66 17.19
N SER A 459 -1.11 -3.89 17.57
CA SER A 459 -0.09 -4.93 17.72
C SER A 459 0.59 -5.33 16.40
N SER A 460 0.02 -5.02 15.26
CA SER A 460 0.69 -5.17 13.96
C SER A 460 1.99 -4.36 13.86
N ASP A 461 2.06 -3.19 14.54
CA ASP A 461 3.18 -2.26 14.49
C ASP A 461 4.18 -2.43 15.64
N TRP A 462 3.92 -3.29 16.64
CA TRP A 462 4.86 -3.52 17.73
C TRP A 462 6.06 -4.40 17.34
N GLN A 463 7.14 -4.33 18.12
CA GLN A 463 8.22 -5.33 18.09
C GLN A 463 7.94 -6.40 19.13
N GLY A 464 7.96 -7.66 18.71
CA GLY A 464 7.66 -8.80 19.59
C GLY A 464 7.00 -9.95 18.86
N ALA A 465 6.01 -10.57 19.51
CA ALA A 465 5.26 -11.66 18.91
C ALA A 465 4.55 -11.21 17.62
N TYR A 466 4.42 -12.12 16.67
CA TYR A 466 3.59 -11.91 15.49
C TYR A 466 2.12 -11.77 15.90
N ALA A 467 1.51 -10.62 15.66
CA ALA A 467 0.15 -10.33 16.09
C ALA A 467 -0.51 -9.30 15.16
N ASP A 468 -1.06 -9.78 14.05
CA ASP A 468 -1.67 -8.94 13.01
C ASP A 468 -3.07 -9.41 12.57
N ASN A 469 -3.57 -10.49 13.15
CA ASN A 469 -4.86 -11.08 12.78
C ASN A 469 -5.63 -11.62 14.00
N PHE A 470 -6.92 -11.89 13.78
CA PHE A 470 -7.81 -12.39 14.83
C PHE A 470 -7.30 -13.65 15.54
N GLY A 471 -6.67 -14.59 14.82
CA GLY A 471 -6.13 -15.83 15.40
C GLY A 471 -5.06 -15.56 16.47
N ASN A 472 -4.20 -14.56 16.25
CA ASN A 472 -3.18 -14.15 17.21
C ASN A 472 -3.82 -13.53 18.48
N LEU A 473 -4.85 -12.68 18.33
CA LEU A 473 -5.58 -12.10 19.46
C LEU A 473 -6.34 -13.18 20.23
N ALA A 474 -6.98 -14.09 19.51
CA ALA A 474 -7.73 -15.20 20.06
C ALA A 474 -6.86 -16.09 20.94
N ALA A 475 -5.60 -16.31 20.57
CA ALA A 475 -4.62 -17.07 21.34
C ALA A 475 -4.31 -16.40 22.70
N GLY A 476 -4.33 -15.07 22.78
CA GLY A 476 -4.18 -14.30 24.02
C GLY A 476 -2.82 -14.48 24.72
N ASN A 477 -1.73 -14.63 23.96
CA ASN A 477 -0.39 -14.90 24.47
C ASN A 477 0.71 -14.06 23.79
N GLY A 478 0.35 -13.11 22.93
CA GLY A 478 1.29 -12.23 22.26
C GLY A 478 1.87 -11.18 23.19
N ILE A 479 3.19 -11.06 23.26
CA ILE A 479 3.92 -10.01 23.99
C ILE A 479 4.70 -9.17 22.99
N GLY A 480 4.56 -7.85 23.10
CA GLY A 480 5.26 -6.88 22.26
C GLY A 480 5.32 -5.49 22.87
N ALA A 481 6.07 -4.60 22.23
CA ALA A 481 6.24 -3.22 22.67
C ALA A 481 6.39 -2.30 21.46
N TRP A 482 5.92 -1.07 21.57
CA TRP A 482 6.11 -0.04 20.56
C TRP A 482 7.32 0.82 20.88
N HIS A 483 8.13 1.13 19.88
CA HIS A 483 9.08 2.21 19.95
C HIS A 483 8.39 3.53 19.64
N VAL A 484 8.46 4.48 20.55
CA VAL A 484 7.69 5.73 20.43
C VAL A 484 8.57 6.95 20.68
N ILE A 485 8.17 8.07 20.08
CA ILE A 485 8.68 9.40 20.42
C ILE A 485 7.52 10.18 21.06
N VAL A 486 7.71 10.58 22.30
CA VAL A 486 6.84 11.57 22.93
C VAL A 486 7.26 12.94 22.39
N GLU A 487 6.42 13.56 21.54
CA GLU A 487 6.76 14.86 20.93
C GLU A 487 6.76 16.00 21.94
N ARG A 488 5.84 15.95 22.90
CA ARG A 488 5.65 17.00 23.90
C ARG A 488 5.50 16.40 25.29
N ALA A 489 6.22 16.97 26.26
CA ALA A 489 6.01 16.62 27.66
C ALA A 489 4.59 17.01 28.10
N GLY A 490 4.03 16.26 29.05
CA GLY A 490 2.69 16.53 29.58
C GLY A 490 2.05 15.31 30.23
N THR A 491 0.79 15.45 30.58
CA THR A 491 -0.04 14.36 31.12
C THR A 491 -0.66 13.58 29.98
N TYR A 492 -0.53 12.26 30.02
CA TYR A 492 -1.06 11.35 29.01
C TYR A 492 -2.04 10.36 29.63
N GLU A 493 -3.13 10.10 28.94
CA GLU A 493 -4.02 8.99 29.21
C GLU A 493 -3.68 7.85 28.25
N ILE A 494 -3.40 6.66 28.81
CA ILE A 494 -3.06 5.45 28.06
C ILE A 494 -4.12 4.40 28.39
N THR A 495 -4.91 3.99 27.41
CA THR A 495 -5.99 3.02 27.58
C THR A 495 -5.66 1.72 26.88
N LEU A 496 -5.59 0.64 27.66
CA LEU A 496 -5.23 -0.69 27.20
C LEU A 496 -6.48 -1.53 26.91
N ARG A 497 -6.50 -2.18 25.74
CA ARG A 497 -7.57 -3.10 25.34
C ARG A 497 -6.99 -4.39 24.76
N ARG A 498 -7.67 -5.50 25.01
CA ARG A 498 -7.37 -6.77 24.35
C ARG A 498 -8.08 -6.89 23.01
N TRP A 499 -9.32 -6.42 22.96
CA TRP A 499 -10.20 -6.47 21.79
C TRP A 499 -10.36 -5.08 21.17
N ALA A 500 -10.78 -5.03 19.91
CA ALA A 500 -11.09 -3.78 19.24
C ALA A 500 -12.12 -2.96 20.03
N PRO A 501 -12.01 -1.64 20.10
CA PRO A 501 -12.98 -0.81 20.84
C PRO A 501 -14.43 -1.06 20.42
N GLU A 502 -14.66 -1.30 19.13
CA GLU A 502 -15.99 -1.52 18.53
C GLU A 502 -16.62 -2.86 18.96
N ALA A 503 -15.81 -3.81 19.42
CA ALA A 503 -16.30 -5.12 19.86
C ALA A 503 -16.95 -5.07 21.27
N ASP A 504 -16.69 -4.03 22.04
CA ASP A 504 -17.18 -3.79 23.42
C ASP A 504 -17.18 -5.06 24.29
N THR A 505 -16.10 -5.83 24.19
CA THR A 505 -15.96 -7.14 24.85
C THR A 505 -14.98 -7.04 26.02
N ALA A 506 -15.34 -7.69 27.15
CA ALA A 506 -14.50 -7.71 28.34
C ALA A 506 -13.11 -8.31 28.06
N LEU A 507 -12.08 -7.80 28.76
CA LEU A 507 -10.68 -8.20 28.59
C LEU A 507 -10.46 -9.69 28.83
N ASP A 508 -11.19 -10.28 29.79
CA ASP A 508 -11.13 -11.68 30.21
C ASP A 508 -12.05 -12.60 29.38
N ALA A 509 -13.03 -12.04 28.65
CA ALA A 509 -14.01 -12.79 27.88
C ALA A 509 -13.50 -13.25 26.50
N PRO A 510 -14.09 -14.30 25.91
CA PRO A 510 -13.87 -14.67 24.54
C PRO A 510 -14.66 -13.74 23.60
N LEU A 511 -14.03 -13.28 22.51
CA LEU A 511 -14.72 -12.59 21.42
C LEU A 511 -15.07 -13.59 20.32
N VAL A 512 -16.30 -13.51 19.80
CA VAL A 512 -16.73 -14.24 18.60
C VAL A 512 -16.65 -13.29 17.41
N GLY A 513 -15.71 -13.55 16.50
CA GLY A 513 -15.53 -12.76 15.29
C GLY A 513 -15.87 -13.55 14.03
N PRO A 514 -15.89 -12.91 12.86
CA PRO A 514 -16.18 -13.57 11.58
C PRO A 514 -15.19 -14.69 11.21
N ARG A 515 -14.03 -14.73 11.87
CA ARG A 515 -12.98 -15.73 11.66
C ARG A 515 -12.81 -16.76 12.79
N GLY A 516 -13.77 -16.84 13.71
CA GLY A 516 -13.75 -17.83 14.79
C GLY A 516 -14.01 -17.24 16.18
N LYS A 517 -13.79 -18.08 17.19
CA LYS A 517 -14.01 -17.73 18.59
C LYS A 517 -12.68 -17.58 19.33
N GLY A 518 -12.48 -16.44 19.99
CA GLY A 518 -11.37 -16.22 20.90
C GLY A 518 -11.47 -17.05 22.18
N LYS A 519 -10.38 -17.13 22.93
CA LYS A 519 -10.34 -17.80 24.23
C LYS A 519 -10.61 -16.79 25.36
N ALA A 520 -11.28 -17.21 26.41
CA ALA A 520 -11.24 -16.52 27.69
C ALA A 520 -9.81 -16.57 28.26
N VAL A 521 -9.36 -15.47 28.85
CA VAL A 521 -8.01 -15.34 29.42
C VAL A 521 -8.19 -14.74 30.82
N PRO A 522 -7.65 -15.33 31.91
CA PRO A 522 -7.92 -14.92 33.28
C PRO A 522 -7.17 -13.63 33.66
N ILE A 523 -7.51 -12.53 33.00
CA ILE A 523 -6.96 -11.20 33.23
C ILE A 523 -7.58 -10.62 34.49
N VAL A 524 -6.74 -10.17 35.45
CA VAL A 524 -7.16 -9.51 36.69
C VAL A 524 -6.42 -8.20 36.95
N ALA A 525 -5.36 -7.91 36.21
CA ALA A 525 -4.60 -6.66 36.30
C ALA A 525 -4.00 -6.27 34.95
N ALA A 526 -3.77 -4.99 34.80
CA ALA A 526 -3.06 -4.41 33.67
C ALA A 526 -1.85 -3.61 34.17
N ARG A 527 -0.78 -3.53 33.36
CA ARG A 527 0.44 -2.74 33.65
C ARG A 527 0.87 -2.01 32.40
N VAL A 528 1.32 -0.79 32.57
CA VAL A 528 1.96 0.03 31.54
C VAL A 528 3.34 0.47 32.01
N ARG A 529 4.35 0.41 31.11
CA ARG A 529 5.67 0.99 31.31
C ARG A 529 6.04 1.87 30.12
N ILE A 530 6.37 3.13 30.40
CA ILE A 530 6.81 4.11 29.38
C ILE A 530 7.62 5.21 30.03
N GLY A 531 8.84 5.46 29.54
CA GLY A 531 9.77 6.40 30.19
C GLY A 531 10.05 6.01 31.63
N ASP A 532 9.85 6.96 32.55
CA ASP A 532 10.02 6.76 34.00
C ASP A 532 8.76 6.15 34.67
N ALA A 533 7.64 6.08 33.95
CA ALA A 533 6.38 5.54 34.50
C ALA A 533 6.36 4.01 34.38
N ASP A 534 6.03 3.36 35.50
CA ASP A 534 5.79 1.92 35.60
C ASP A 534 4.63 1.71 36.59
N VAL A 535 3.43 1.54 36.06
CA VAL A 535 2.19 1.56 36.84
C VAL A 535 1.33 0.35 36.52
N ALA A 536 0.80 -0.28 37.59
CA ALA A 536 -0.16 -1.37 37.48
C ALA A 536 -1.49 -0.96 38.11
N LYS A 537 -2.61 -1.46 37.55
CA LYS A 537 -3.97 -1.30 38.08
C LYS A 537 -4.74 -2.61 38.00
N PRO A 538 -5.72 -2.83 38.91
CA PRO A 538 -6.69 -3.91 38.76
C PRO A 538 -7.43 -3.80 37.43
N ALA A 539 -7.76 -4.95 36.84
CA ALA A 539 -8.71 -5.10 35.76
C ALA A 539 -9.91 -5.87 36.29
N PRO A 540 -10.99 -5.19 36.76
CA PRO A 540 -12.17 -5.85 37.25
C PRO A 540 -12.78 -6.78 36.20
N SER A 541 -13.43 -7.85 36.65
CA SER A 541 -14.19 -8.74 35.77
C SER A 541 -15.25 -7.95 35.00
N GLY A 542 -15.35 -8.19 33.68
CA GLY A 542 -16.24 -7.43 32.82
C GLY A 542 -15.67 -6.11 32.28
N ALA A 543 -14.49 -5.67 32.76
CA ALA A 543 -13.86 -4.46 32.21
C ALA A 543 -13.46 -4.67 30.75
N THR A 544 -13.82 -3.74 29.87
CA THR A 544 -13.43 -3.75 28.44
C THR A 544 -12.11 -3.07 28.20
N SER A 545 -11.60 -2.29 29.18
CA SER A 545 -10.31 -1.57 29.11
C SER A 545 -9.78 -1.21 30.48
N VAL A 546 -8.51 -0.82 30.58
CA VAL A 546 -7.88 -0.21 31.75
C VAL A 546 -7.14 1.04 31.33
N SER A 547 -7.43 2.20 31.94
CA SER A 547 -6.80 3.48 31.65
C SER A 547 -5.81 3.92 32.71
N PHE A 548 -4.71 4.52 32.27
CA PHE A 548 -3.63 5.04 33.09
C PHE A 548 -3.41 6.51 32.77
N THR A 549 -3.27 7.35 33.78
CA THR A 549 -2.85 8.74 33.65
C THR A 549 -1.42 8.84 34.12
N VAL A 550 -0.50 9.23 33.24
CA VAL A 550 0.94 9.27 33.52
C VAL A 550 1.55 10.56 32.98
N PRO A 551 2.48 11.20 33.72
CA PRO A 551 3.31 12.29 33.20
C PRO A 551 4.40 11.70 32.30
N LEU A 552 4.57 12.27 31.11
CA LEU A 552 5.65 11.87 30.18
C LEU A 552 6.54 13.06 29.84
N LYS A 553 7.85 12.80 29.78
CA LYS A 553 8.85 13.70 29.21
C LYS A 553 8.92 13.53 27.71
N ALA A 554 9.27 14.58 26.98
CA ALA A 554 9.56 14.50 25.55
C ALA A 554 10.80 13.67 25.28
N GLY A 555 10.79 12.87 24.22
CA GLY A 555 11.93 12.04 23.82
C GLY A 555 11.55 10.63 23.34
N LYS A 556 12.58 9.88 22.93
CA LYS A 556 12.46 8.50 22.49
C LYS A 556 12.33 7.55 23.66
N THR A 557 11.40 6.61 23.59
CA THR A 557 11.18 5.59 24.63
C THR A 557 10.51 4.34 24.05
N ARG A 558 10.18 3.38 24.92
CA ARG A 558 9.35 2.22 24.60
C ARG A 558 8.05 2.28 25.40
N LEU A 559 6.96 1.93 24.77
CA LEU A 559 5.70 1.66 25.43
C LEU A 559 5.50 0.15 25.51
N GLU A 560 5.46 -0.36 26.73
CA GLU A 560 5.26 -1.77 27.04
C GLU A 560 3.97 -1.91 27.84
N THR A 561 3.18 -2.93 27.55
CA THR A 561 1.88 -3.16 28.17
C THR A 561 1.72 -4.64 28.50
N TRP A 562 1.04 -4.94 29.59
CA TRP A 562 0.77 -6.33 29.98
C TRP A 562 -0.60 -6.46 30.64
N PHE A 563 -1.22 -7.59 30.40
CA PHE A 563 -2.33 -8.12 31.19
C PHE A 563 -1.85 -9.32 32.01
N HIS A 564 -2.21 -9.35 33.29
CA HIS A 564 -1.70 -10.32 34.25
C HIS A 564 -2.83 -11.16 34.83
N ASN A 565 -2.51 -12.41 35.22
CA ASN A 565 -3.38 -13.28 36.01
C ASN A 565 -3.16 -13.04 37.51
N ARG A 566 -3.95 -13.77 38.36
CA ARG A 566 -3.90 -13.68 39.83
C ARG A 566 -2.51 -13.96 40.42
N ASN A 567 -1.68 -14.75 39.75
CA ASN A 567 -0.33 -15.09 40.20
C ASN A 567 0.73 -14.08 39.72
N GLY A 568 0.33 -12.95 39.15
CA GLY A 568 1.23 -11.92 38.62
C GLY A 568 1.92 -12.30 37.31
N LYS A 569 1.58 -13.44 36.70
CA LYS A 569 2.14 -13.85 35.39
C LYS A 569 1.54 -13.01 34.27
N ALA A 570 2.41 -12.41 33.47
CA ALA A 570 2.00 -11.75 32.21
C ALA A 570 1.41 -12.78 31.25
N LEU A 571 0.23 -12.53 30.73
CA LEU A 571 -0.50 -13.37 29.79
C LEU A 571 -0.29 -12.89 28.34
N CYS A 572 -0.56 -11.63 28.08
CA CYS A 572 -0.35 -10.96 26.80
C CYS A 572 -0.17 -9.46 27.00
N SER A 573 0.31 -8.76 25.97
CA SER A 573 0.24 -7.31 25.88
C SER A 573 -1.14 -6.85 25.43
N ALA A 574 -1.44 -5.54 25.58
CA ALA A 574 -2.63 -4.93 24.98
C ALA A 574 -2.44 -4.90 23.46
N TYR A 575 -3.38 -5.48 22.72
CA TYR A 575 -3.31 -5.50 21.24
C TYR A 575 -3.76 -4.17 20.63
N TYR A 576 -4.55 -3.40 21.39
CA TYR A 576 -5.00 -2.04 21.07
C TYR A 576 -4.64 -1.13 22.24
N THR A 577 -3.94 -0.05 21.96
CA THR A 577 -3.55 0.93 22.98
C THR A 577 -3.83 2.34 22.47
N SER A 578 -4.82 3.01 23.08
CA SER A 578 -5.06 4.43 22.80
C SER A 578 -4.18 5.29 23.69
N VAL A 579 -3.56 6.31 23.11
CA VAL A 579 -2.72 7.27 23.83
C VAL A 579 -3.19 8.68 23.51
N GLU A 580 -3.54 9.46 24.53
CA GLU A 580 -4.01 10.81 24.41
C GLU A 580 -3.23 11.75 25.33
N ARG A 581 -2.62 12.80 24.75
CA ARG A 581 -2.07 13.89 25.52
C ARG A 581 -3.22 14.80 25.97
N LYS A 582 -3.39 14.96 27.28
CA LYS A 582 -4.40 15.85 27.85
C LYS A 582 -3.96 17.30 27.73
N ALA A 583 -4.93 18.20 27.61
CA ALA A 583 -4.66 19.62 27.73
C ALA A 583 -4.13 19.95 29.14
N PRO A 584 -3.23 20.92 29.31
CA PRO A 584 -2.87 21.40 30.64
C PRO A 584 -4.13 21.83 31.40
N ASP A 585 -4.24 21.43 32.67
CA ASP A 585 -5.32 21.91 33.55
C ASP A 585 -5.27 23.45 33.61
N GLY A 586 -6.19 24.12 32.92
CA GLY A 586 -6.22 25.59 32.85
C GLY A 586 -7.02 26.19 31.70
N ASN A 587 -7.46 25.44 30.70
CA ASN A 587 -8.29 25.96 29.60
C ASN A 587 -9.55 25.12 29.36
N ALA A 588 -10.38 25.01 30.39
CA ALA A 588 -11.76 24.48 30.27
C ALA A 588 -12.77 25.58 29.88
N ALA A 589 -12.34 26.61 29.17
CA ALA A 589 -13.25 27.63 28.67
C ALA A 589 -12.69 28.25 27.38
N MET A 590 -12.96 27.63 26.23
CA MET A 590 -13.15 28.25 24.91
C MET A 590 -13.20 27.18 23.81
N THR A 591 -14.27 26.38 23.78
CA THR A 591 -14.65 25.65 22.57
C THR A 591 -16.17 25.53 22.47
N THR A 592 -16.85 26.70 22.44
CA THR A 592 -18.20 26.80 21.89
C THR A 592 -18.27 28.10 21.11
N GLY A 593 -17.96 28.06 19.82
CA GLY A 593 -18.21 29.21 18.98
C GLY A 593 -17.27 29.44 17.83
N GLU A 594 -16.94 28.42 17.02
CA GLU A 594 -16.44 28.66 15.63
C GLU A 594 -16.35 27.34 14.83
N GLN A 595 -17.47 26.65 14.71
CA GLN A 595 -17.66 25.60 13.71
C GLN A 595 -18.93 25.85 12.91
N ARG A 596 -19.04 27.03 12.32
CA ARG A 596 -19.98 27.30 11.20
C ARG A 596 -19.33 28.29 10.27
N ARG A 597 -18.63 27.81 9.26
CA ARG A 597 -18.40 28.43 7.93
C ARG A 597 -17.34 27.61 7.22
N PHE A 598 -17.80 26.67 6.44
CA PHE A 598 -17.34 26.26 5.12
C PHE A 598 -18.14 25.02 4.76
N ALA A 599 -19.32 25.33 4.14
CA ALA A 599 -20.11 24.39 3.36
C ALA A 599 -19.51 24.34 1.95
#